data_578f7267067c66978b2c46c6088d7915
#
_entry.id   578f7267067c66978b2c46c6088d7915
#
_cell.length_a   1.000
_cell.length_b   1.000
_cell.length_c   1.000
_cell.angle_alpha   90.00
_cell.angle_beta   90.00
_cell.angle_gamma   90.00
#
_symmetry.space_group_name_H-M   'P 1'
#
loop_
_entity.id
_entity.type
_entity.pdbx_description
1 polymer ?
#
loop_
_entity_poly.entity_id
_entity_poly.type
_entity_poly.pdbx_seq_one_letter_code
_entity_poly.pdbx_strand_id
1 'polypeptide(L)'
;MFSLFFNPTFGPINTFLKAVGMEKYIKNWLSDPDIVLFSVILPGIWQYLGYHFVILLAGMQSIPSEIIESARIDGANTVDIFSKIVIPNVKSMIQVCIIINLSGAIKTFDIPYMMTQGGPGASSTFLAIYMYKEAFVDSSIGRGTAIAVCMLIMAVLATAVVNKIFAYINSCLLYTSDAADDKA
;
A
#
# COMPACT_ATOMS: atom_id res chain seq x y z
N MET A 1 9.41 -17.83 5.23
CA MET A 1 9.02 -18.30 3.90
C MET A 1 9.55 -17.39 2.78
N PHE A 2 9.26 -16.09 2.75
CA PHE A 2 9.78 -15.19 1.71
C PHE A 2 11.31 -15.10 1.61
N SER A 3 12.04 -15.20 2.71
CA SER A 3 13.51 -15.23 2.69
C SER A 3 14.10 -16.38 1.85
N LEU A 4 13.37 -17.49 1.72
CA LEU A 4 13.78 -18.60 0.85
C LEU A 4 13.66 -18.28 -0.64
N PHE A 5 12.66 -17.46 -1.02
CA PHE A 5 12.50 -17.02 -2.41
C PHE A 5 13.68 -16.17 -2.89
N PHE A 6 14.25 -15.37 -1.99
CA PHE A 6 15.38 -14.48 -2.25
C PHE A 6 16.74 -15.11 -1.96
N ASN A 7 16.80 -16.42 -1.68
CA ASN A 7 18.07 -17.10 -1.44
C ASN A 7 18.92 -17.08 -2.71
N PRO A 8 20.23 -16.69 -2.62
CA PRO A 8 21.10 -16.55 -3.79
C PRO A 8 21.40 -17.86 -4.52
N THR A 9 21.44 -18.99 -3.79
CA THR A 9 21.86 -20.29 -4.33
C THR A 9 20.71 -21.13 -4.85
N PHE A 10 19.63 -21.28 -4.07
CA PHE A 10 18.51 -22.17 -4.39
C PHE A 10 17.15 -21.45 -4.46
N GLY A 11 17.15 -20.12 -4.34
CA GLY A 11 15.91 -19.35 -4.40
C GLY A 11 15.27 -19.38 -5.79
N PRO A 12 13.92 -19.51 -5.86
CA PRO A 12 13.19 -19.55 -7.12
C PRO A 12 13.47 -18.38 -8.05
N ILE A 13 13.72 -17.19 -7.51
CA ILE A 13 13.98 -15.98 -8.31
C ILE A 13 15.26 -16.12 -9.11
N ASN A 14 16.38 -16.48 -8.46
CA ASN A 14 17.65 -16.66 -9.16
C ASN A 14 17.65 -17.90 -10.07
N THR A 15 16.93 -18.95 -9.67
CA THR A 15 16.76 -20.15 -10.51
C THR A 15 15.98 -19.83 -11.78
N PHE A 16 14.91 -19.04 -11.69
CA PHE A 16 14.15 -18.57 -12.84
C PHE A 16 15.00 -17.67 -13.76
N LEU A 17 15.76 -16.72 -13.20
CA LEU A 17 16.68 -15.87 -13.97
C LEU A 17 17.73 -16.68 -14.74
N LYS A 18 18.27 -17.76 -14.14
CA LYS A 18 19.16 -18.69 -14.82
C LYS A 18 18.46 -19.41 -15.97
N ALA A 19 17.27 -19.93 -15.74
CA ALA A 19 16.50 -20.67 -16.75
C ALA A 19 16.15 -19.83 -17.98
N VAL A 20 15.95 -18.53 -17.82
CA VAL A 20 15.64 -17.59 -18.91
C VAL A 20 16.91 -16.99 -19.54
N GLY A 21 18.11 -17.36 -19.07
CA GLY A 21 19.38 -16.84 -19.60
C GLY A 21 19.72 -15.42 -19.13
N MET A 22 19.07 -14.94 -18.08
CA MET A 22 19.27 -13.60 -17.52
C MET A 22 20.25 -13.62 -16.33
N GLU A 23 21.36 -14.35 -16.45
CA GLU A 23 22.33 -14.53 -15.37
C GLU A 23 22.95 -13.21 -14.87
N LYS A 24 23.04 -12.21 -15.74
CA LYS A 24 23.55 -10.87 -15.39
C LYS A 24 22.75 -10.18 -14.27
N TYR A 25 21.49 -10.57 -14.07
CA TYR A 25 20.60 -9.99 -13.08
C TYR A 25 20.53 -10.78 -11.77
N ILE A 26 21.32 -11.85 -11.65
CA ILE A 26 21.43 -12.63 -10.42
C ILE A 26 22.14 -11.78 -9.38
N LYS A 27 21.47 -11.60 -8.25
CA LYS A 27 21.98 -10.78 -7.14
C LYS A 27 21.74 -11.44 -5.78
N ASN A 28 22.45 -10.93 -4.78
CA ASN A 28 22.21 -11.26 -3.38
C ASN A 28 21.14 -10.33 -2.82
N TRP A 29 19.88 -10.59 -3.18
CA TRP A 29 18.71 -9.74 -2.95
C TRP A 29 18.55 -9.20 -1.53
N LEU A 30 18.99 -9.96 -0.51
CA LEU A 30 18.86 -9.59 0.90
C LEU A 30 20.17 -9.06 1.52
N SER A 31 21.29 -9.18 0.82
CA SER A 31 22.62 -8.79 1.32
C SER A 31 23.22 -7.58 0.58
N ASP A 32 22.57 -7.14 -0.51
CA ASP A 32 23.00 -5.98 -1.28
C ASP A 32 22.25 -4.73 -0.75
N PRO A 33 22.97 -3.72 -0.20
CA PRO A 33 22.35 -2.53 0.38
C PRO A 33 21.47 -1.73 -0.58
N ASP A 34 21.78 -1.76 -1.90
CA ASP A 34 21.09 -0.97 -2.91
C ASP A 34 19.72 -1.55 -3.29
N ILE A 35 19.54 -2.86 -3.12
CA ILE A 35 18.32 -3.55 -3.56
C ILE A 35 17.52 -4.19 -2.43
N VAL A 36 18.12 -4.36 -1.25
CA VAL A 36 17.46 -5.04 -0.12
C VAL A 36 16.12 -4.39 0.25
N LEU A 37 16.02 -3.08 0.19
CA LEU A 37 14.79 -2.36 0.50
C LEU A 37 13.63 -2.79 -0.43
N PHE A 38 13.89 -2.85 -1.74
CA PHE A 38 12.91 -3.32 -2.72
C PHE A 38 12.55 -4.78 -2.50
N SER A 39 13.54 -5.64 -2.21
CA SER A 39 13.35 -7.06 -1.94
C SER A 39 12.44 -7.31 -0.73
N VAL A 40 12.52 -6.46 0.27
CA VAL A 40 11.74 -6.57 1.51
C VAL A 40 10.33 -5.97 1.36
N ILE A 41 10.17 -4.94 0.51
CA ILE A 41 8.86 -4.32 0.24
C ILE A 41 7.98 -5.21 -0.65
N LEU A 42 8.58 -5.92 -1.61
CA LEU A 42 7.84 -6.72 -2.60
C LEU A 42 6.86 -7.74 -1.99
N PRO A 43 7.24 -8.55 -0.98
CA PRO A 43 6.30 -9.44 -0.29
C PRO A 43 5.15 -8.70 0.39
N GLY A 44 5.42 -7.52 0.94
CA GLY A 44 4.39 -6.67 1.53
C GLY A 44 3.36 -6.22 0.49
N ILE A 45 3.83 -5.73 -0.66
CA ILE A 45 2.95 -5.35 -1.78
C ILE A 45 2.07 -6.54 -2.19
N TRP A 46 2.67 -7.71 -2.38
CA TRP A 46 1.94 -8.92 -2.77
C TRP A 46 0.86 -9.31 -1.74
N GLN A 47 1.18 -9.26 -0.45
CA GLN A 47 0.26 -9.59 0.63
C GLN A 47 -0.95 -8.64 0.68
N TYR A 48 -0.70 -7.33 0.58
CA TYR A 48 -1.75 -6.33 0.68
C TYR A 48 -2.55 -6.14 -0.61
N LEU A 49 -2.01 -6.53 -1.77
CA LEU A 49 -2.70 -6.44 -3.06
C LEU A 49 -4.05 -7.19 -3.03
N GLY A 50 -4.03 -8.45 -2.55
CA GLY A 50 -5.26 -9.27 -2.45
C GLY A 50 -6.28 -8.67 -1.49
N TYR A 51 -5.83 -8.14 -0.35
CA TYR A 51 -6.70 -7.50 0.63
C TYR A 51 -7.43 -6.28 0.06
N HIS A 52 -6.70 -5.38 -0.61
CA HIS A 52 -7.29 -4.19 -1.23
C HIS A 52 -8.16 -4.53 -2.42
N PHE A 53 -7.79 -5.57 -3.19
CA PHE A 53 -8.62 -6.05 -4.28
C PHE A 53 -10.01 -6.47 -3.80
N VAL A 54 -10.10 -7.22 -2.71
CA VAL A 54 -11.39 -7.66 -2.15
C VAL A 54 -12.23 -6.48 -1.67
N ILE A 55 -11.61 -5.48 -0.99
CA ILE A 55 -12.33 -4.28 -0.54
C ILE A 55 -12.90 -3.50 -1.72
N LEU A 56 -12.09 -3.26 -2.76
CA LEU A 56 -12.53 -2.53 -3.94
C LEU A 56 -13.59 -3.30 -4.73
N LEU A 57 -13.45 -4.61 -4.85
CA LEU A 57 -14.43 -5.47 -5.50
C LEU A 57 -15.79 -5.42 -4.78
N ALA A 58 -15.79 -5.51 -3.45
CA ALA A 58 -17.01 -5.37 -2.66
C ALA A 58 -17.67 -3.99 -2.86
N GLY A 59 -16.86 -2.93 -2.92
CA GLY A 59 -17.35 -1.59 -3.24
C GLY A 59 -17.97 -1.49 -4.64
N MET A 60 -17.37 -2.12 -5.65
CA MET A 60 -17.94 -2.15 -7.00
C MET A 60 -19.24 -2.97 -7.06
N GLN A 61 -19.32 -4.08 -6.34
CA GLN A 61 -20.53 -4.92 -6.29
C GLN A 61 -21.69 -4.26 -5.54
N SER A 62 -21.44 -3.24 -4.73
CA SER A 62 -22.51 -2.49 -4.05
C SER A 62 -23.25 -1.50 -4.96
N ILE A 63 -22.75 -1.29 -6.19
CA ILE A 63 -23.40 -0.40 -7.16
C ILE A 63 -24.59 -1.16 -7.78
N PRO A 64 -25.82 -0.60 -7.71
CA PRO A 64 -26.98 -1.22 -8.34
C PRO A 64 -26.81 -1.40 -9.85
N SER A 65 -27.14 -2.59 -10.37
CA SER A 65 -27.02 -2.89 -11.82
C SER A 65 -27.84 -1.94 -12.69
N GLU A 66 -28.96 -1.46 -12.17
CA GLU A 66 -29.89 -0.53 -12.82
C GLU A 66 -29.20 0.78 -13.25
N ILE A 67 -28.26 1.28 -12.42
CA ILE A 67 -27.48 2.50 -12.74
C ILE A 67 -26.55 2.23 -13.94
N ILE A 68 -25.94 1.07 -13.99
CA ILE A 68 -25.05 0.68 -15.08
C ILE A 68 -25.86 0.41 -16.37
N GLU A 69 -27.03 -0.20 -16.24
CA GLU A 69 -27.91 -0.50 -17.37
C GLU A 69 -28.51 0.76 -17.98
N SER A 70 -28.99 1.70 -17.16
CA SER A 70 -29.49 3.00 -17.63
C SER A 70 -28.41 3.79 -18.37
N ALA A 71 -27.19 3.85 -17.82
CA ALA A 71 -26.07 4.51 -18.50
C ALA A 71 -25.71 3.89 -19.85
N ARG A 72 -25.87 2.57 -20.00
CA ARG A 72 -25.68 1.88 -21.29
C ARG A 72 -26.77 2.24 -22.30
N ILE A 73 -28.03 2.36 -21.83
CA ILE A 73 -29.14 2.81 -22.69
C ILE A 73 -28.90 4.23 -23.17
N ASP A 74 -28.34 5.09 -22.32
CA ASP A 74 -27.96 6.48 -22.67
C ASP A 74 -26.71 6.54 -23.57
N GLY A 75 -26.15 5.40 -24.00
CA GLY A 75 -25.02 5.33 -24.92
C GLY A 75 -23.64 5.47 -24.29
N ALA A 76 -23.53 5.37 -22.95
CA ALA A 76 -22.24 5.41 -22.28
C ALA A 76 -21.39 4.19 -22.62
N ASN A 77 -20.14 4.41 -22.99
CA ASN A 77 -19.18 3.33 -23.23
C ASN A 77 -18.60 2.82 -21.89
N THR A 78 -17.85 1.71 -21.94
CA THR A 78 -17.27 1.09 -20.73
C THR A 78 -16.34 2.03 -19.96
N VAL A 79 -15.61 2.89 -20.64
CA VAL A 79 -14.69 3.86 -20.02
C VAL A 79 -15.48 4.96 -19.32
N ASP A 80 -16.59 5.44 -19.93
CA ASP A 80 -17.50 6.41 -19.30
C ASP A 80 -18.14 5.84 -18.04
N ILE A 81 -18.65 4.62 -18.09
CA ILE A 81 -19.22 3.91 -16.93
C ILE A 81 -18.18 3.79 -15.82
N PHE A 82 -16.96 3.35 -16.16
CA PHE A 82 -15.90 3.19 -15.17
C PHE A 82 -15.49 4.52 -14.53
N SER A 83 -15.27 5.56 -15.34
CA SER A 83 -14.77 6.85 -14.85
C SER A 83 -15.83 7.71 -14.17
N LYS A 84 -17.08 7.68 -14.67
CA LYS A 84 -18.15 8.58 -14.20
C LYS A 84 -19.08 7.93 -13.17
N ILE A 85 -19.17 6.60 -13.15
CA ILE A 85 -20.05 5.87 -12.24
C ILE A 85 -19.24 5.06 -11.23
N VAL A 86 -18.36 4.15 -11.67
CA VAL A 86 -17.68 3.23 -10.77
C VAL A 86 -16.70 3.96 -9.85
N ILE A 87 -15.76 4.74 -10.40
CA ILE A 87 -14.74 5.43 -9.59
C ILE A 87 -15.36 6.36 -8.52
N PRO A 88 -16.35 7.22 -8.83
CA PRO A 88 -16.98 8.06 -7.81
C PRO A 88 -17.68 7.25 -6.71
N ASN A 89 -18.34 6.15 -7.04
CA ASN A 89 -19.05 5.31 -6.07
C ASN A 89 -18.10 4.56 -5.13
N VAL A 90 -16.95 4.06 -5.64
CA VAL A 90 -15.95 3.35 -4.81
C VAL A 90 -14.94 4.27 -4.13
N LYS A 91 -15.06 5.58 -4.28
CA LYS A 91 -14.13 6.58 -3.76
C LYS A 91 -13.91 6.47 -2.24
N SER A 92 -14.97 6.21 -1.48
CA SER A 92 -14.86 6.00 -0.03
C SER A 92 -14.05 4.74 0.30
N MET A 93 -14.19 3.68 -0.50
CA MET A 93 -13.39 2.46 -0.33
C MET A 93 -11.93 2.69 -0.68
N ILE A 94 -11.65 3.49 -1.72
CA ILE A 94 -10.28 3.90 -2.06
C ILE A 94 -9.66 4.70 -0.90
N GLN A 95 -10.40 5.63 -0.30
CA GLN A 95 -9.95 6.38 0.88
C GLN A 95 -9.56 5.45 2.04
N VAL A 96 -10.41 4.49 2.36
CA VAL A 96 -10.15 3.49 3.40
C VAL A 96 -8.89 2.68 3.08
N CYS A 97 -8.73 2.21 1.84
CA CYS A 97 -7.53 1.50 1.39
C CYS A 97 -6.26 2.32 1.57
N ILE A 98 -6.28 3.61 1.22
CA ILE A 98 -5.13 4.51 1.38
C ILE A 98 -4.78 4.70 2.86
N ILE A 99 -5.78 4.89 3.74
CA ILE A 99 -5.57 5.06 5.18
C ILE A 99 -4.95 3.79 5.78
N ILE A 100 -5.46 2.61 5.42
CA ILE A 100 -4.93 1.33 5.90
C ILE A 100 -3.48 1.14 5.44
N ASN A 101 -3.18 1.41 4.16
CA ASN A 101 -1.82 1.30 3.63
C ASN A 101 -0.86 2.25 4.32
N LEU A 102 -1.24 3.51 4.46
CA LEU A 102 -0.39 4.54 5.04
C LEU A 102 -0.09 4.26 6.51
N SER A 103 -1.11 3.88 7.27
CA SER A 103 -0.95 3.47 8.68
C SER A 103 -0.15 2.18 8.81
N GLY A 104 -0.35 1.22 7.89
CA GLY A 104 0.39 -0.03 7.82
C GLY A 104 1.87 0.18 7.51
N ALA A 105 2.19 1.06 6.55
CA ALA A 105 3.56 1.35 6.18
C ALA A 105 4.39 1.92 7.34
N ILE A 106 3.80 2.80 8.16
CA ILE A 106 4.47 3.38 9.34
C ILE A 106 4.78 2.29 10.38
N LYS A 107 3.90 1.27 10.51
CA LYS A 107 3.99 0.20 11.51
C LYS A 107 4.64 -1.08 10.98
N THR A 108 5.08 -1.10 9.72
CA THR A 108 5.64 -2.30 9.09
C THR A 108 6.84 -2.81 9.89
N PHE A 109 6.72 -4.05 10.39
CA PHE A 109 7.71 -4.70 11.23
C PHE A 109 7.96 -6.15 10.81
N ASP A 110 6.92 -6.98 10.73
CA ASP A 110 7.03 -8.44 10.68
C ASP A 110 7.86 -8.96 9.50
N ILE A 111 7.45 -8.65 8.28
CA ILE A 111 8.12 -9.14 7.07
C ILE A 111 9.56 -8.63 6.97
N PRO A 112 9.84 -7.31 7.08
CA PRO A 112 11.21 -6.79 7.06
C PRO A 112 12.11 -7.38 8.15
N TYR A 113 11.59 -7.49 9.36
CA TYR A 113 12.36 -8.02 10.49
C TYR A 113 12.70 -9.49 10.30
N MET A 114 11.75 -10.30 9.86
CA MET A 114 11.94 -11.73 9.60
C MET A 114 12.87 -12.02 8.42
N MET A 115 12.97 -11.11 7.44
CA MET A 115 13.80 -11.29 6.26
C MET A 115 15.24 -10.85 6.47
N THR A 116 15.46 -9.70 7.10
CA THR A 116 16.77 -9.03 7.15
C THR A 116 17.17 -8.50 8.52
N GLN A 117 16.25 -8.45 9.48
CA GLN A 117 16.44 -7.81 10.78
C GLN A 117 16.94 -6.35 10.67
N GLY A 118 16.60 -5.70 9.53
CA GLY A 118 17.03 -4.33 9.22
C GLY A 118 18.37 -4.21 8.48
N GLY A 119 19.06 -5.36 8.19
CA GLY A 119 20.34 -5.39 7.47
C GLY A 119 20.23 -5.34 5.95
N PRO A 120 21.37 -5.30 5.23
CA PRO A 120 22.72 -5.09 5.72
C PRO A 120 22.96 -3.66 6.25
N GLY A 121 23.76 -3.52 7.28
CA GLY A 121 23.93 -2.22 7.97
C GLY A 121 22.59 -1.72 8.55
N ALA A 122 22.02 -0.68 7.97
CA ALA A 122 20.70 -0.13 8.30
C ALA A 122 19.80 0.02 7.05
N SER A 123 20.18 -0.54 5.91
CA SER A 123 19.56 -0.28 4.60
C SER A 123 18.10 -0.75 4.49
N SER A 124 17.66 -1.69 5.32
CA SER A 124 16.26 -2.12 5.40
C SER A 124 15.66 -1.92 6.79
N THR A 125 16.16 -0.95 7.55
CA THR A 125 15.64 -0.64 8.89
C THR A 125 14.42 0.27 8.76
N PHE A 126 13.24 -0.30 8.90
CA PHE A 126 11.98 0.42 9.05
C PHE A 126 11.87 1.03 10.45
N LEU A 127 11.02 2.04 10.59
CA LEU A 127 10.88 2.78 11.84
C LEU A 127 10.46 1.89 13.02
N ALA A 128 9.59 0.92 12.78
CA ALA A 128 9.18 -0.04 13.79
C ALA A 128 10.33 -0.99 14.20
N ILE A 129 11.21 -1.36 13.27
CA ILE A 129 12.42 -2.15 13.57
C ILE A 129 13.39 -1.32 14.41
N TYR A 130 13.55 -0.04 14.06
CA TYR A 130 14.41 0.87 14.81
C TYR A 130 13.89 1.04 16.25
N MET A 131 12.58 1.29 16.41
CA MET A 131 11.93 1.35 17.73
C MET A 131 12.20 0.08 18.56
N TYR A 132 12.03 -1.10 17.93
CA TYR A 132 12.24 -2.38 18.59
C TYR A 132 13.69 -2.56 19.05
N LYS A 133 14.66 -2.24 18.19
CA LYS A 133 16.10 -2.31 18.52
C LYS A 133 16.45 -1.40 19.69
N GLU A 134 16.02 -0.15 19.68
CA GLU A 134 16.26 0.80 20.76
C GLU A 134 15.65 0.34 22.09
N ALA A 135 14.42 -0.15 22.05
CA ALA A 135 13.72 -0.55 23.27
C ALA A 135 14.26 -1.85 23.89
N PHE A 136 14.47 -2.88 23.05
CA PHE A 136 14.68 -4.25 23.54
C PHE A 136 16.11 -4.78 23.30
N VAL A 137 16.81 -4.33 22.26
CA VAL A 137 18.19 -4.75 22.00
C VAL A 137 19.16 -3.84 22.76
N ASP A 138 19.01 -2.53 22.62
CA ASP A 138 19.88 -1.53 23.24
C ASP A 138 19.43 -1.15 24.65
N SER A 139 18.39 -1.83 25.18
CA SER A 139 17.84 -1.63 26.53
C SER A 139 17.49 -0.17 26.87
N SER A 140 17.23 0.64 25.85
CA SER A 140 16.89 2.06 25.99
C SER A 140 15.39 2.27 25.86
N ILE A 141 14.61 1.79 26.83
CA ILE A 141 13.14 1.82 26.83
C ILE A 141 12.59 3.23 26.60
N GLY A 142 13.21 4.26 27.20
CA GLY A 142 12.78 5.66 27.00
C GLY A 142 12.89 6.13 25.56
N ARG A 143 13.97 5.77 24.83
CA ARG A 143 14.13 6.11 23.40
C ARG A 143 13.13 5.34 22.55
N GLY A 144 12.98 4.03 22.79
CA GLY A 144 12.00 3.22 22.09
C GLY A 144 10.56 3.73 22.26
N THR A 145 10.18 4.13 23.48
CA THR A 145 8.87 4.72 23.77
C THR A 145 8.68 6.07 23.05
N ALA A 146 9.71 6.92 23.02
CA ALA A 146 9.66 8.19 22.29
C ALA A 146 9.41 7.98 20.79
N ILE A 147 10.11 6.99 20.18
CA ILE A 147 9.90 6.63 18.77
C ILE A 147 8.47 6.12 18.55
N ALA A 148 7.94 5.28 19.45
CA ALA A 148 6.57 4.78 19.36
C ALA A 148 5.53 5.91 19.38
N VAL A 149 5.72 6.92 20.25
CA VAL A 149 4.85 8.11 20.29
C VAL A 149 4.96 8.92 19.00
N CYS A 150 6.16 9.11 18.47
CA CYS A 150 6.35 9.79 17.18
C CYS A 150 5.65 9.03 16.03
N MET A 151 5.72 7.69 16.00
CA MET A 151 5.02 6.86 15.04
C MET A 151 3.50 7.03 15.13
N LEU A 152 2.97 7.07 16.34
CA LEU A 152 1.54 7.29 16.57
C LEU A 152 1.10 8.67 16.05
N ILE A 153 1.85 9.72 16.38
CA ILE A 153 1.57 11.08 15.91
C ILE A 153 1.61 11.13 14.38
N MET A 154 2.63 10.55 13.76
CA MET A 154 2.74 10.48 12.29
C MET A 154 1.55 9.76 11.66
N ALA A 155 1.10 8.63 12.23
CA ALA A 155 -0.05 7.88 11.72
C ALA A 155 -1.34 8.70 11.82
N VAL A 156 -1.56 9.41 12.92
CA VAL A 156 -2.72 10.28 13.11
C VAL A 156 -2.69 11.45 12.13
N LEU A 157 -1.56 12.13 11.99
CA LEU A 157 -1.40 13.24 11.06
C LEU A 157 -1.59 12.79 9.60
N ALA A 158 -1.00 11.67 9.22
CA ALA A 158 -1.15 11.10 7.89
C ALA A 158 -2.62 10.78 7.58
N THR A 159 -3.34 10.16 8.51
CA THR A 159 -4.78 9.88 8.38
C THR A 159 -5.60 11.17 8.28
N ALA A 160 -5.30 12.17 9.09
CA ALA A 160 -5.98 13.47 9.06
C ALA A 160 -5.78 14.18 7.70
N VAL A 161 -4.56 14.14 7.16
CA VAL A 161 -4.26 14.70 5.83
C VAL A 161 -5.05 14.00 4.74
N VAL A 162 -5.09 12.67 4.72
CA VAL A 162 -5.89 11.90 3.75
C VAL A 162 -7.37 12.26 3.85
N ASN A 163 -7.92 12.30 5.07
CA ASN A 163 -9.32 12.66 5.28
C ASN A 163 -9.62 14.07 4.78
N LYS A 164 -8.73 15.04 5.02
CA LYS A 164 -8.89 16.41 4.57
C LYS A 164 -8.86 16.53 3.04
N ILE A 165 -7.95 15.79 2.38
CA ILE A 165 -7.87 15.74 0.92
C ILE A 165 -9.17 15.18 0.33
N PHE A 166 -9.65 14.05 0.85
CA PHE A 166 -10.90 13.44 0.36
C PHE A 166 -12.13 14.29 0.66
N ALA A 167 -12.19 14.98 1.80
CA ALA A 167 -13.25 15.93 2.10
C ALA A 167 -13.26 17.08 1.07
N TYR A 168 -12.11 17.66 0.75
CA TYR A 168 -12.00 18.71 -0.26
C TYR A 168 -12.46 18.23 -1.65
N ILE A 169 -12.02 17.04 -2.07
CA ILE A 169 -12.44 16.45 -3.35
C ILE A 169 -13.96 16.17 -3.36
N ASN A 170 -14.56 15.78 -2.24
CA ASN A 170 -16.00 15.56 -2.14
C ASN A 170 -16.78 16.88 -2.22
N SER A 171 -16.33 17.91 -1.55
CA SER A 171 -16.98 19.24 -1.60
C SER A 171 -16.93 19.83 -3.02
N CYS A 172 -15.84 19.65 -3.75
CA CYS A 172 -15.70 20.14 -5.11
C CYS A 172 -16.66 19.42 -6.10
N LEU A 173 -16.93 18.12 -5.89
CA LEU A 173 -17.87 17.36 -6.72
C LEU A 173 -19.32 17.73 -6.47
N LEU A 174 -19.70 18.01 -5.23
CA LEU A 174 -21.07 18.49 -4.90
C LEU A 174 -21.34 19.84 -5.55
N TYR A 175 -20.38 20.76 -5.49
CA TYR A 175 -20.54 22.09 -6.10
C TYR A 175 -20.70 22.05 -7.62
N THR A 176 -20.03 21.10 -8.31
CA THR A 176 -20.17 20.90 -9.77
C THR A 176 -21.51 20.25 -10.13
N SER A 177 -22.10 19.42 -9.28
CA SER A 177 -23.40 18.80 -9.50
C SER A 177 -24.52 19.84 -9.38
N ASP A 178 -24.49 20.65 -8.31
CA ASP A 178 -25.49 21.72 -8.11
C ASP A 178 -25.45 22.80 -9.21
N ALA A 179 -24.24 23.14 -9.69
CA ALA A 179 -24.07 24.10 -10.80
C ALA A 179 -24.51 23.55 -12.17
N ALA A 180 -24.66 22.24 -12.33
CA ALA A 180 -25.19 21.61 -13.54
C ALA A 180 -26.73 21.58 -13.52
N ASP A 181 -27.34 21.35 -12.35
CA ASP A 181 -28.81 21.34 -12.17
C ASP A 181 -29.42 22.76 -12.29
N ASP A 182 -28.69 23.82 -11.91
CA ASP A 182 -29.15 25.21 -12.07
C ASP A 182 -29.14 25.71 -13.53
N LYS A 183 -28.59 24.92 -14.49
CA LYS A 183 -28.51 25.27 -15.90
C LYS A 183 -29.44 24.46 -16.82
N ALA A 184 -30.22 23.54 -16.27
CA ALA A 184 -31.22 22.72 -16.96
C ALA A 184 -32.62 23.25 -16.77
#